data_ba209535839bc5515202d55cf39f8810
#
_entry.id   ba209535839bc5515202d55cf39f8810
#
_cell.length_a   1.000
_cell.length_b   1.000
_cell.length_c   1.000
_cell.angle_alpha   90.00
_cell.angle_beta   90.00
_cell.angle_gamma   90.00
#
_symmetry.space_group_name_H-M   'P 1'
#
loop_
_entity.id
_entity.type
_entity.pdbx_description
1 polymer ?
#
loop_
_entity_poly.entity_id
_entity_poly.type
_entity_poly.pdbx_seq_one_letter_code
_entity_poly.pdbx_strand_id
1 'polypeptide(L)'
;MGGSMSILTRDEILKRIRAGQIRIEPFSEVQVGPASIDLHLGNDFRVFKEIRHPFDVTEHADLDKITEQIHIPDGDSLMLMPGKTCLGITVEHIKLPPNVCGWLQGRSRFARLGLVIHATASFIQPGIDNRQVLEITNNGQVPLNMIPKVAICQLILQECVGQATYSGRFRTQAFP
;
A
#
# COMPACT_ATOMS: atom_id res chain seq x y z
N MET A 1 27.06 -15.47 -13.50
CA MET A 1 26.73 -15.46 -12.04
C MET A 1 25.22 -15.39 -11.96
N GLY A 2 24.58 -16.49 -11.54
CA GLY A 2 23.13 -16.54 -11.41
C GLY A 2 22.68 -15.59 -10.32
N GLY A 3 21.92 -14.57 -10.68
CA GLY A 3 21.27 -13.67 -9.72
C GLY A 3 20.31 -14.50 -8.87
N SER A 4 20.59 -14.63 -7.59
CA SER A 4 19.66 -15.23 -6.64
C SER A 4 18.45 -14.28 -6.52
N MET A 5 17.25 -14.78 -6.81
CA MET A 5 16.01 -14.06 -6.48
C MET A 5 15.89 -14.01 -4.96
N SER A 6 16.22 -12.87 -4.36
CA SER A 6 16.38 -12.75 -2.91
C SER A 6 15.52 -11.61 -2.36
N ILE A 7 14.84 -11.88 -1.26
CA ILE A 7 14.21 -10.83 -0.47
C ILE A 7 15.31 -9.99 0.16
N LEU A 8 15.15 -8.67 0.11
CA LEU A 8 16.10 -7.74 0.69
C LEU A 8 15.95 -7.71 2.21
N THR A 9 17.03 -7.97 2.92
CA THR A 9 17.11 -7.81 4.37
C THR A 9 17.39 -6.35 4.74
N ARG A 10 17.28 -6.04 6.04
CA ARG A 10 17.47 -4.69 6.59
C ARG A 10 18.71 -3.98 6.07
N ASP A 11 19.84 -4.63 6.12
CA ASP A 11 21.15 -4.04 5.74
C ASP A 11 21.20 -3.69 4.26
N GLU A 12 20.68 -4.57 3.40
CA GLU A 12 20.62 -4.32 1.95
C GLU A 12 19.59 -3.24 1.61
N ILE A 13 18.44 -3.22 2.29
CA ILE A 13 17.44 -2.14 2.17
C ILE A 13 18.08 -0.78 2.51
N LEU A 14 18.71 -0.67 3.68
CA LEU A 14 19.32 0.58 4.13
C LEU A 14 20.48 1.00 3.22
N LYS A 15 21.29 0.07 2.77
CA LYS A 15 22.37 0.32 1.81
C LYS A 15 21.84 0.92 0.51
N ARG A 16 20.75 0.35 -0.06
CA ARG A 16 20.15 0.84 -1.31
C ARG A 16 19.44 2.18 -1.14
N ILE A 17 18.83 2.43 0.01
CA ILE A 17 18.24 3.74 0.32
C ILE A 17 19.35 4.81 0.43
N ARG A 18 20.43 4.55 1.17
CA ARG A 18 21.55 5.47 1.29
C ARG A 18 22.27 5.73 -0.04
N ALA A 19 22.28 4.74 -0.93
CA ALA A 19 22.80 4.87 -2.30
C ALA A 19 21.83 5.59 -3.26
N GLY A 20 20.62 5.97 -2.82
CA GLY A 20 19.60 6.61 -3.65
C GLY A 20 18.95 5.68 -4.70
N GLN A 21 19.18 4.37 -4.64
CA GLN A 21 18.60 3.38 -5.54
C GLN A 21 17.12 3.11 -5.22
N ILE A 22 16.76 3.12 -3.94
CA ILE A 22 15.39 3.05 -3.44
C ILE A 22 15.11 4.37 -2.72
N ARG A 23 13.96 4.99 -3.01
CA ARG A 23 13.49 6.18 -2.31
C ARG A 23 12.17 5.92 -1.62
N ILE A 24 12.07 6.35 -0.39
CA ILE A 24 10.85 6.32 0.43
C ILE A 24 10.79 7.67 1.14
N GLU A 25 9.72 8.42 0.96
CA GLU A 25 9.59 9.78 1.49
C GLU A 25 8.18 10.02 2.07
N PRO A 26 8.09 10.39 3.34
CA PRO A 26 9.15 10.54 4.36
C PRO A 26 9.75 9.17 4.77
N PHE A 27 10.97 9.17 5.29
CA PHE A 27 11.67 7.95 5.69
C PHE A 27 12.35 8.11 7.06
N SER A 28 12.27 7.04 7.85
CA SER A 28 13.05 6.87 9.07
C SER A 28 13.57 5.43 9.15
N GLU A 29 14.80 5.24 9.60
CA GLU A 29 15.40 3.90 9.74
C GLU A 29 14.65 2.99 10.72
N VAL A 30 13.83 3.53 11.63
CA VAL A 30 12.99 2.76 12.56
C VAL A 30 11.86 1.99 11.86
N GLN A 31 11.47 2.42 10.64
CA GLN A 31 10.48 1.73 9.82
C GLN A 31 11.00 0.40 9.24
N VAL A 32 12.33 0.24 9.19
CA VAL A 32 12.93 -0.94 8.53
C VAL A 32 13.03 -2.08 9.54
N GLY A 33 12.21 -3.10 9.33
CA GLY A 33 12.27 -4.38 10.03
C GLY A 33 13.36 -5.31 9.47
N PRO A 34 13.41 -6.59 9.88
CA PRO A 34 14.42 -7.54 9.42
C PRO A 34 14.44 -7.75 7.90
N ALA A 35 13.28 -7.75 7.23
CA ALA A 35 13.15 -7.93 5.78
C ALA A 35 11.92 -7.20 5.20
N SER A 36 11.51 -6.10 5.82
CA SER A 36 10.37 -5.30 5.38
C SER A 36 10.50 -3.86 5.83
N ILE A 37 9.69 -2.98 5.26
CA ILE A 37 9.59 -1.58 5.62
C ILE A 37 8.15 -1.30 6.02
N ASP A 38 7.91 -0.80 7.22
CA ASP A 38 6.59 -0.38 7.68
C ASP A 38 6.17 0.89 6.95
N LEU A 39 4.93 0.90 6.45
CA LEU A 39 4.32 2.04 5.78
C LEU A 39 3.11 2.53 6.55
N HIS A 40 2.93 3.86 6.56
CA HIS A 40 1.89 4.54 7.34
C HIS A 40 0.67 4.85 6.49
N LEU A 41 -0.50 4.74 7.11
CA LEU A 41 -1.78 5.12 6.52
C LEU A 41 -1.88 6.64 6.40
N GLY A 42 -2.21 7.13 5.22
CA GLY A 42 -2.45 8.55 4.96
C GLY A 42 -3.82 9.00 5.46
N ASN A 43 -4.11 10.27 5.22
CA ASN A 43 -5.34 10.92 5.67
C ASN A 43 -6.48 10.80 4.65
N ASP A 44 -6.18 10.44 3.40
CA ASP A 44 -7.14 10.41 2.31
C ASP A 44 -7.67 8.99 2.09
N PHE A 45 -8.98 8.89 1.98
CA PHE A 45 -9.69 7.64 1.80
C PHE A 45 -10.73 7.74 0.68
N ARG A 46 -11.12 6.57 0.15
CA ARG A 46 -12.36 6.39 -0.60
C ARG A 46 -13.24 5.40 0.12
N VAL A 47 -14.48 5.78 0.36
CA VAL A 47 -15.52 4.89 0.90
C VAL A 47 -16.49 4.51 -0.19
N PHE A 48 -16.97 3.26 -0.17
CA PHE A 48 -17.94 2.80 -1.15
C PHE A 48 -19.34 3.30 -0.81
N LYS A 49 -20.02 3.84 -1.83
CA LYS A 49 -21.43 4.27 -1.75
C LYS A 49 -22.35 3.06 -1.70
N GLU A 50 -23.49 3.20 -1.04
CA GLU A 50 -24.57 2.22 -1.15
C GLU A 50 -25.32 2.40 -2.47
N ILE A 51 -25.06 1.52 -3.43
CA ILE A 51 -25.77 1.47 -4.70
C ILE A 51 -26.63 0.21 -4.78
N ARG A 52 -27.84 0.31 -5.37
CA ARG A 52 -28.79 -0.81 -5.43
C ARG A 52 -28.87 -1.48 -6.81
N HIS A 53 -28.02 -1.10 -7.73
CA HIS A 53 -27.95 -1.68 -9.08
C HIS A 53 -26.53 -2.21 -9.34
N PRO A 54 -26.39 -3.24 -10.20
CA PRO A 54 -25.08 -3.74 -10.58
C PRO A 54 -24.21 -2.65 -11.21
N PHE A 55 -22.90 -2.75 -10.95
CA PHE A 55 -21.88 -1.92 -11.59
C PHE A 55 -20.99 -2.81 -12.43
N ASP A 56 -20.83 -2.50 -13.71
CA ASP A 56 -20.10 -3.33 -14.65
C ASP A 56 -18.58 -3.21 -14.42
N VAL A 57 -17.93 -4.37 -14.24
CA VAL A 57 -16.48 -4.45 -14.09
C VAL A 57 -15.85 -4.47 -15.49
N THR A 58 -15.36 -3.33 -15.92
CA THR A 58 -14.69 -3.14 -17.22
C THR A 58 -13.35 -2.44 -17.04
N GLU A 59 -12.47 -2.48 -18.04
CA GLU A 59 -11.19 -1.75 -18.03
C GLU A 59 -11.34 -0.23 -17.87
N HIS A 60 -12.53 0.30 -18.22
CA HIS A 60 -12.88 1.71 -18.14
C HIS A 60 -13.82 2.02 -16.97
N ALA A 61 -13.97 1.09 -16.01
CA ALA A 61 -14.79 1.29 -14.83
C ALA A 61 -14.38 2.57 -14.08
N ASP A 62 -15.35 3.44 -13.86
CA ASP A 62 -15.14 4.73 -13.19
C ASP A 62 -15.43 4.59 -11.71
N LEU A 63 -14.36 4.59 -10.91
CA LEU A 63 -14.44 4.43 -9.47
C LEU A 63 -15.22 5.55 -8.76
N ASP A 64 -15.23 6.77 -9.31
CA ASP A 64 -15.94 7.91 -8.73
C ASP A 64 -17.47 7.73 -8.70
N LYS A 65 -17.98 6.87 -9.58
CA LYS A 65 -19.43 6.54 -9.59
C LYS A 65 -19.86 5.75 -8.36
N ILE A 66 -18.97 4.92 -7.81
CA ILE A 66 -19.28 3.99 -6.72
C ILE A 66 -18.55 4.31 -5.41
N THR A 67 -17.68 5.32 -5.41
CA THR A 67 -16.96 5.74 -4.20
C THR A 67 -17.09 7.24 -3.97
N GLU A 68 -16.78 7.65 -2.75
CA GLU A 68 -16.67 9.04 -2.32
C GLU A 68 -15.28 9.25 -1.68
N GLN A 69 -14.63 10.35 -2.03
CA GLN A 69 -13.36 10.75 -1.41
C GLN A 69 -13.65 11.47 -0.09
N ILE A 70 -12.92 11.07 0.95
CA ILE A 70 -12.98 11.71 2.26
C ILE A 70 -11.57 11.96 2.79
N HIS A 71 -11.40 13.07 3.48
CA HIS A 71 -10.17 13.40 4.20
C HIS A 71 -10.42 13.33 5.70
N ILE A 72 -9.62 12.57 6.41
CA ILE A 72 -9.69 12.41 7.88
C ILE A 72 -8.59 13.26 8.49
N PRO A 73 -8.91 14.31 9.26
CA PRO A 73 -7.92 15.15 9.93
C PRO A 73 -7.08 14.37 10.92
N ASP A 74 -5.91 14.91 11.24
CA ASP A 74 -5.06 14.35 12.31
C ASP A 74 -5.82 14.38 13.66
N GLY A 75 -5.80 13.25 14.34
CA GLY A 75 -6.53 13.06 15.61
C GLY A 75 -7.91 12.45 15.46
N ASP A 76 -8.45 12.44 14.25
CA ASP A 76 -9.71 11.76 13.92
C ASP A 76 -9.49 10.35 13.37
N SER A 77 -10.57 9.63 13.08
CA SER A 77 -10.53 8.29 12.52
C SER A 77 -11.71 8.00 11.60
N LEU A 78 -11.50 7.14 10.62
CA LEU A 78 -12.56 6.55 9.82
C LEU A 78 -13.04 5.25 10.47
N MET A 79 -14.31 5.17 10.85
CA MET A 79 -14.89 3.91 11.35
C MET A 79 -15.21 2.98 10.19
N LEU A 80 -14.57 1.80 10.18
CA LEU A 80 -14.78 0.73 9.21
C LEU A 80 -15.58 -0.40 9.85
N MET A 81 -16.84 -0.53 9.46
CA MET A 81 -17.75 -1.55 9.96
C MET A 81 -17.37 -2.96 9.47
N PRO A 82 -17.73 -4.04 10.20
CA PRO A 82 -17.58 -5.41 9.73
C PRO A 82 -18.12 -5.63 8.32
N GLY A 83 -17.36 -6.32 7.47
CA GLY A 83 -17.73 -6.59 6.08
C GLY A 83 -17.58 -5.41 5.12
N LYS A 84 -17.17 -4.23 5.59
CA LYS A 84 -16.95 -3.06 4.72
C LYS A 84 -15.50 -2.95 4.28
N THR A 85 -15.32 -2.38 3.09
CA THR A 85 -14.03 -2.06 2.48
C THR A 85 -13.93 -0.55 2.25
N CYS A 86 -12.74 0.00 2.41
CA CYS A 86 -12.39 1.33 1.93
C CYS A 86 -11.04 1.28 1.21
N LEU A 87 -10.75 2.31 0.43
CA LEU A 87 -9.40 2.52 -0.09
C LEU A 87 -8.74 3.60 0.77
N GLY A 88 -7.51 3.34 1.17
CA GLY A 88 -6.62 4.33 1.78
C GLY A 88 -5.41 4.55 0.88
N ILE A 89 -4.49 5.40 1.31
CA ILE A 89 -3.22 5.62 0.61
C ILE A 89 -2.09 5.70 1.63
N THR A 90 -0.87 5.32 1.25
CA THR A 90 0.30 5.46 2.12
C THR A 90 0.69 6.92 2.32
N VAL A 91 1.26 7.26 3.49
CA VAL A 91 1.96 8.53 3.69
C VAL A 91 3.18 8.59 2.77
N GLU A 92 3.90 7.48 2.69
CA GLU A 92 5.16 7.40 1.97
C GLU A 92 4.95 7.37 0.45
N HIS A 93 5.74 8.17 -0.25
CA HIS A 93 5.99 8.05 -1.67
C HIS A 93 7.15 7.08 -1.87
N ILE A 94 6.97 6.11 -2.76
CA ILE A 94 7.92 5.02 -3.00
C ILE A 94 8.41 5.09 -4.43
N LYS A 95 9.74 5.06 -4.60
CA LYS A 95 10.39 4.93 -5.89
C LYS A 95 11.31 3.71 -5.86
N LEU A 96 11.06 2.77 -6.77
CA LEU A 96 11.86 1.57 -6.94
C LEU A 96 12.66 1.61 -8.25
N PRO A 97 13.88 1.05 -8.28
CA PRO A 97 14.64 0.90 -9.52
C PRO A 97 14.01 -0.18 -10.42
N PRO A 98 14.39 -0.25 -11.72
CA PRO A 98 13.84 -1.21 -12.67
C PRO A 98 14.08 -2.68 -12.37
N ASN A 99 14.97 -2.99 -11.44
CA ASN A 99 15.35 -4.35 -11.04
C ASN A 99 14.89 -4.73 -9.62
N VAL A 100 13.99 -3.93 -9.01
CA VAL A 100 13.41 -4.24 -7.69
C VAL A 100 11.90 -4.15 -7.78
N CYS A 101 11.23 -5.20 -7.33
CA CYS A 101 9.79 -5.25 -7.09
C CYS A 101 9.49 -5.42 -5.60
N GLY A 102 8.22 -5.48 -5.24
CA GLY A 102 7.83 -5.72 -3.85
C GLY A 102 6.42 -6.23 -3.69
N TRP A 103 6.04 -6.46 -2.44
CA TRP A 103 4.68 -6.81 -2.03
C TRP A 103 4.27 -5.99 -0.83
N LEU A 104 3.04 -5.49 -0.86
CA LEU A 104 2.37 -4.95 0.31
C LEU A 104 1.71 -6.09 1.08
N GLN A 105 1.96 -6.14 2.38
CA GLN A 105 1.40 -7.12 3.29
C GLN A 105 0.83 -6.44 4.53
N GLY A 106 -0.28 -6.96 5.05
CA GLY A 106 -0.79 -6.56 6.35
C GLY A 106 0.19 -6.90 7.47
N ARG A 107 0.11 -6.18 8.58
CA ARG A 107 0.87 -6.50 9.79
C ARG A 107 0.09 -7.46 10.67
N SER A 108 0.77 -8.48 11.20
CA SER A 108 0.14 -9.54 11.98
C SER A 108 -0.69 -9.04 13.17
N ARG A 109 -0.30 -7.93 13.81
CA ARG A 109 -1.05 -7.31 14.92
C ARG A 109 -2.44 -6.85 14.48
N PHE A 110 -2.60 -6.33 13.26
CA PHE A 110 -3.89 -5.87 12.73
C PHE A 110 -4.67 -7.02 12.07
N ALA A 111 -3.99 -7.97 11.44
CA ALA A 111 -4.62 -9.17 10.92
C ALA A 111 -5.38 -9.95 12.00
N ARG A 112 -4.87 -9.97 13.24
CA ARG A 112 -5.55 -10.59 14.41
C ARG A 112 -6.83 -9.87 14.84
N LEU A 113 -7.04 -8.62 14.40
CA LEU A 113 -8.30 -7.89 14.58
C LEU A 113 -9.29 -8.14 13.44
N GLY A 114 -8.91 -8.95 12.43
CA GLY A 114 -9.68 -9.16 11.22
C GLY A 114 -9.44 -8.11 10.13
N LEU A 115 -8.47 -7.19 10.31
CA LEU A 115 -8.13 -6.20 9.30
C LEU A 115 -7.29 -6.83 8.19
N VAL A 116 -7.77 -6.71 6.95
CA VAL A 116 -7.08 -7.15 5.72
C VAL A 116 -6.58 -5.93 4.98
N ILE A 117 -5.29 -5.94 4.63
CA ILE A 117 -4.66 -4.94 3.77
C ILE A 117 -4.19 -5.64 2.51
N HIS A 118 -4.62 -5.16 1.35
CA HIS A 118 -4.31 -5.72 0.03
C HIS A 118 -4.63 -7.22 -0.09
N ALA A 119 -5.90 -7.54 -0.28
CA ALA A 119 -6.33 -8.93 -0.48
C ALA A 119 -5.90 -9.50 -1.84
N THR A 120 -5.83 -8.67 -2.89
CA THR A 120 -5.72 -9.15 -4.27
C THR A 120 -4.57 -8.52 -5.07
N ALA A 121 -4.29 -7.23 -4.93
CA ALA A 121 -3.38 -6.49 -5.80
C ALA A 121 -2.08 -6.03 -5.09
N SER A 122 -1.51 -6.90 -4.25
CA SER A 122 -0.38 -6.56 -3.38
C SER A 122 0.97 -6.37 -4.10
N PHE A 123 1.07 -6.76 -5.37
CA PHE A 123 2.34 -6.72 -6.11
C PHE A 123 2.71 -5.30 -6.55
N ILE A 124 3.87 -4.85 -6.12
CA ILE A 124 4.49 -3.57 -6.49
C ILE A 124 5.44 -3.79 -7.64
N GLN A 125 5.13 -3.21 -8.77
CA GLN A 125 5.92 -3.36 -10.00
C GLN A 125 7.30 -2.67 -9.89
N PRO A 126 8.33 -3.18 -10.57
CA PRO A 126 9.62 -2.49 -10.65
C PRO A 126 9.48 -1.15 -11.38
N GLY A 127 10.31 -0.19 -10.99
CA GLY A 127 10.34 1.14 -11.61
C GLY A 127 9.16 2.04 -11.26
N ILE A 128 8.36 1.72 -10.22
CA ILE A 128 7.28 2.62 -9.74
C ILE A 128 7.85 3.89 -9.13
N ASP A 129 7.03 4.95 -9.14
CA ASP A 129 7.35 6.26 -8.56
C ASP A 129 6.05 6.94 -8.12
N ASN A 130 5.46 6.48 -6.99
CA ASN A 130 4.13 6.91 -6.52
C ASN A 130 3.88 6.57 -5.05
N ARG A 131 2.72 7.01 -4.52
CA ARG A 131 2.14 6.53 -3.26
C ARG A 131 1.28 5.29 -3.53
N GLN A 132 1.19 4.39 -2.56
CA GLN A 132 0.45 3.13 -2.72
C GLN A 132 -0.97 3.26 -2.19
N VAL A 133 -1.95 2.96 -3.03
CA VAL A 133 -3.34 2.80 -2.60
C VAL A 133 -3.49 1.45 -1.92
N LEU A 134 -4.17 1.43 -0.78
CA LEU A 134 -4.38 0.28 0.07
C LEU A 134 -5.86 -0.13 0.02
N GLU A 135 -6.14 -1.37 -0.38
CA GLU A 135 -7.45 -1.99 -0.20
C GLU A 135 -7.56 -2.44 1.26
N ILE A 136 -8.46 -1.84 2.03
CA ILE A 136 -8.58 -2.06 3.47
C ILE A 136 -9.96 -2.64 3.76
N THR A 137 -10.01 -3.87 4.26
CA THR A 137 -11.27 -4.56 4.56
C THR A 137 -11.32 -5.02 6.01
N ASN A 138 -12.43 -4.76 6.69
CA ASN A 138 -12.70 -5.31 8.01
C ASN A 138 -13.44 -6.65 7.90
N ASN A 139 -12.70 -7.75 7.97
CA ASN A 139 -13.25 -9.12 8.02
C ASN A 139 -13.50 -9.59 9.47
N GLY A 140 -13.30 -8.71 10.47
CA GLY A 140 -13.57 -8.99 11.88
C GLY A 140 -15.04 -8.86 12.25
N GLN A 141 -15.32 -8.97 13.56
CA GLN A 141 -16.68 -8.92 14.10
C GLN A 141 -17.00 -7.57 14.77
N VAL A 142 -16.02 -6.69 14.93
CA VAL A 142 -16.18 -5.39 15.61
C VAL A 142 -15.83 -4.25 14.66
N PRO A 143 -16.46 -3.08 14.80
CA PRO A 143 -16.03 -1.87 14.09
C PRO A 143 -14.59 -1.52 14.42
N LEU A 144 -13.82 -1.13 13.41
CA LEU A 144 -12.42 -0.72 13.56
C LEU A 144 -12.25 0.75 13.18
N ASN A 145 -11.56 1.51 14.00
CA ASN A 145 -11.18 2.88 13.68
C ASN A 145 -9.87 2.91 12.91
N MET A 146 -9.92 3.37 11.66
CA MET A 146 -8.75 3.58 10.83
C MET A 146 -8.16 4.94 11.15
N ILE A 147 -7.03 4.94 11.85
CA ILE A 147 -6.37 6.16 12.34
C ILE A 147 -5.24 6.51 11.38
N PRO A 148 -5.22 7.71 10.77
CA PRO A 148 -4.10 8.17 9.95
C PRO A 148 -2.77 8.12 10.70
N LYS A 149 -1.67 7.97 9.96
CA LYS A 149 -0.28 7.88 10.45
C LYS A 149 0.06 6.63 11.28
N VAL A 150 -0.88 5.70 11.45
CA VAL A 150 -0.54 4.38 11.99
C VAL A 150 0.22 3.58 10.93
N ALA A 151 1.32 2.92 11.34
CA ALA A 151 2.05 1.99 10.49
C ALA A 151 1.17 0.74 10.23
N ILE A 152 0.42 0.77 9.11
CA ILE A 152 -0.70 -0.15 8.85
C ILE A 152 -0.29 -1.39 8.06
N CYS A 153 0.68 -1.29 7.18
CA CYS A 153 1.17 -2.37 6.34
C CYS A 153 2.69 -2.40 6.30
N GLN A 154 3.24 -3.37 5.61
CA GLN A 154 4.68 -3.52 5.39
C GLN A 154 4.96 -3.80 3.92
N LEU A 155 6.05 -3.22 3.42
CA LEU A 155 6.59 -3.44 2.08
C LEU A 155 7.74 -4.44 2.17
N ILE A 156 7.61 -5.56 1.46
CA ILE A 156 8.67 -6.54 1.27
C ILE A 156 9.28 -6.27 -0.11
N LEU A 157 10.60 -6.24 -0.21
CA LEU A 157 11.32 -5.95 -1.44
C LEU A 157 12.11 -7.15 -1.93
N GLN A 158 12.15 -7.33 -3.26
CA GLN A 158 12.84 -8.43 -3.92
C GLN A 158 13.54 -7.95 -5.20
N GLU A 159 14.70 -8.55 -5.51
CA GLU A 159 15.35 -8.36 -6.80
C GLU A 159 14.65 -9.11 -7.92
N CYS A 160 14.52 -8.44 -9.06
CA CYS A 160 14.00 -9.03 -10.29
C CYS A 160 15.14 -9.63 -11.13
N VAL A 161 14.85 -10.70 -11.84
CA VAL A 161 15.72 -11.17 -12.94
C VAL A 161 15.46 -10.30 -14.15
N GLY A 162 16.42 -9.46 -14.54
CA GLY A 162 16.27 -8.46 -15.58
C GLY A 162 15.77 -7.11 -15.06
N GLN A 163 15.35 -6.25 -15.99
CA GLN A 163 14.91 -4.89 -15.70
C GLN A 163 13.62 -4.56 -16.47
N ALA A 164 12.69 -3.91 -15.79
CA ALA A 164 11.47 -3.38 -16.37
C ALA A 164 11.02 -2.13 -15.61
N THR A 165 10.31 -1.23 -16.28
CA THR A 165 9.75 -0.04 -15.64
C THR A 165 8.25 -0.01 -15.87
N TYR A 166 7.48 0.11 -14.80
CA TYR A 166 6.04 0.21 -14.87
C TYR A 166 5.61 1.47 -15.62
N SER A 167 4.76 1.29 -16.63
CA SER A 167 4.20 2.37 -17.47
C SER A 167 2.66 2.41 -17.45
N GLY A 168 2.04 1.68 -16.53
CA GLY A 168 0.58 1.57 -16.44
C GLY A 168 -0.11 2.82 -15.89
N ARG A 169 -1.45 2.76 -15.84
CA ARG A 169 -2.38 3.83 -15.44
C ARG A 169 -2.04 4.47 -14.09
N PHE A 170 -1.52 3.71 -13.14
CA PHE A 170 -1.27 4.16 -11.76
C PHE A 170 0.16 4.65 -11.51
N ARG A 171 0.92 4.94 -12.57
CA ARG A 171 2.32 5.36 -12.43
C ARG A 171 2.51 6.61 -11.56
N THR A 172 1.57 7.55 -11.60
CA THR A 172 1.64 8.85 -10.91
C THR A 172 0.52 9.01 -9.88
N GLN A 173 0.06 7.89 -9.31
CA GLN A 173 -1.04 7.88 -8.33
C GLN A 173 -0.69 8.69 -7.09
N ALA A 174 -1.54 9.65 -6.72
CA ALA A 174 -1.37 10.54 -5.56
C ALA A 174 -2.56 10.47 -4.58
N PHE A 175 -3.68 9.90 -5.02
CA PHE A 175 -4.91 9.72 -4.23
C PHE A 175 -5.44 8.29 -4.37
N PRO A 176 -6.25 7.81 -3.38
CA PRO A 176 -6.90 6.51 -3.50
C PRO A 176 -7.82 6.40 -4.69
#